data_116102c013da542035faba2fd1d77376
#
_entry.id   116102c013da542035faba2fd1d77376
#
_cell.length_a   1.000
_cell.length_b   1.000
_cell.length_c   1.000
_cell.angle_alpha   90.00
_cell.angle_beta   90.00
_cell.angle_gamma   90.00
#
_symmetry.space_group_name_H-M   'P 1'
#
loop_
_entity.id
_entity.type
_entity.pdbx_description
1 polymer ?
#
loop_
_entity_poly.entity_id
_entity_poly.type
_entity_poly.pdbx_seq_one_letter_code
_entity_poly.pdbx_strand_id
1 'polypeptide(L)'
;MENTIIFKDQADAANKLFEILPKKDLVDRKTLVICMSLESVIMVDEICKNLGLNYEMLFSECISAPNNPECTIAVVSETEEIVLNDALIRAFEISYDFVYGEAHRKYEEKILKNIYKFRKGNLIGDLRNRNVIIMDEGCESGLTALVCAKTLIKEGVKSIAYATPVIASDVALSLSSVIDTIYTVDKILHFIDVDSYYESKLDATDECILQILEDSPRYLPLQKQQKGDEE
;
A
#
# COMPACT_ATOMS: atom_id res chain seq x y z
N MET A 1 -11.27 -23.06 -18.92
CA MET A 1 -10.54 -21.99 -18.19
C MET A 1 -11.49 -21.54 -17.09
N GLU A 2 -11.17 -21.80 -15.84
CA GLU A 2 -11.94 -21.27 -14.72
C GLU A 2 -11.90 -19.73 -14.79
N ASN A 3 -13.05 -19.13 -14.46
CA ASN A 3 -13.19 -17.67 -14.48
C ASN A 3 -12.28 -17.10 -13.39
N THR A 4 -11.17 -16.47 -13.75
CA THR A 4 -10.20 -15.90 -12.81
C THR A 4 -10.73 -14.65 -12.08
N ILE A 5 -11.77 -14.01 -12.61
CA ILE A 5 -12.37 -12.81 -12.03
C ILE A 5 -13.04 -13.14 -10.71
N ILE A 6 -12.60 -12.47 -9.64
CA ILE A 6 -13.11 -12.64 -8.27
C ILE A 6 -13.94 -11.43 -7.85
N PHE A 7 -13.58 -10.23 -8.33
CA PHE A 7 -14.21 -8.96 -7.98
C PHE A 7 -14.77 -8.26 -9.22
N LYS A 8 -15.93 -7.63 -9.08
CA LYS A 8 -16.50 -6.79 -10.14
C LYS A 8 -15.69 -5.50 -10.31
N ASP A 9 -15.37 -4.87 -9.18
CA ASP A 9 -14.68 -3.59 -9.09
C ASP A 9 -14.08 -3.43 -7.69
N GLN A 10 -13.51 -2.26 -7.41
CA GLN A 10 -12.94 -1.94 -6.10
C GLN A 10 -13.98 -1.91 -4.97
N ALA A 11 -15.22 -1.52 -5.25
CA ALA A 11 -16.28 -1.48 -4.25
C ALA A 11 -16.68 -2.91 -3.82
N ASP A 12 -16.78 -3.83 -4.77
CA ASP A 12 -17.02 -5.27 -4.47
C ASP A 12 -15.86 -5.87 -3.67
N ALA A 13 -14.62 -5.55 -4.03
CA ALA A 13 -13.43 -5.96 -3.30
C ALA A 13 -13.40 -5.38 -1.87
N ALA A 14 -13.71 -4.08 -1.72
CA ALA A 14 -13.84 -3.41 -0.43
C ALA A 14 -14.87 -4.11 0.47
N ASN A 15 -16.05 -4.41 -0.06
CA ASN A 15 -17.12 -5.09 0.67
C ASN A 15 -16.70 -6.50 1.12
N LYS A 16 -16.11 -7.29 0.23
CA LYS A 16 -15.63 -8.64 0.57
C LYS A 16 -14.50 -8.60 1.58
N LEU A 17 -13.55 -7.70 1.43
CA LEU A 17 -12.47 -7.51 2.41
C LEU A 17 -13.03 -7.06 3.76
N PHE A 18 -13.94 -6.08 3.76
CA PHE A 18 -14.61 -5.59 4.96
C PHE A 18 -15.29 -6.72 5.75
N GLU A 19 -15.92 -7.70 5.08
CA GLU A 19 -16.60 -8.81 5.77
C GLU A 19 -15.67 -9.69 6.58
N ILE A 20 -14.42 -9.87 6.15
CA ILE A 20 -13.45 -10.73 6.84
C ILE A 20 -12.59 -10.01 7.88
N LEU A 21 -12.61 -8.66 7.90
CA LEU A 21 -11.83 -7.87 8.86
C LEU A 21 -12.37 -8.03 10.30
N PRO A 22 -11.50 -8.08 11.33
CA PRO A 22 -11.87 -8.11 12.73
C PRO A 22 -12.33 -6.71 13.19
N LYS A 23 -13.46 -6.25 12.69
CA LYS A 23 -13.99 -4.88 12.78
C LYS A 23 -13.91 -4.32 14.20
N LYS A 24 -14.39 -5.08 15.20
CA LYS A 24 -14.40 -4.65 16.60
C LYS A 24 -12.99 -4.44 17.13
N ASP A 25 -12.08 -5.38 16.88
CA ASP A 25 -10.70 -5.31 17.36
C ASP A 25 -9.95 -4.11 16.76
N LEU A 26 -10.13 -3.87 15.45
CA LEU A 26 -9.52 -2.73 14.77
C LEU A 26 -9.99 -1.39 15.36
N VAL A 27 -11.30 -1.27 15.64
CA VAL A 27 -11.89 -0.04 16.22
C VAL A 27 -11.44 0.14 17.68
N ASP A 28 -11.53 -0.91 18.50
CA ASP A 28 -11.17 -0.86 19.93
C ASP A 28 -9.68 -0.48 20.11
N ARG A 29 -8.81 -0.93 19.23
CA ARG A 29 -7.37 -0.59 19.23
C ARG A 29 -7.06 0.77 18.59
N LYS A 30 -8.05 1.47 18.05
CA LYS A 30 -7.86 2.72 17.29
C LYS A 30 -6.80 2.56 16.19
N THR A 31 -6.87 1.44 15.46
CA THR A 31 -5.90 1.08 14.43
C THR A 31 -5.84 2.15 13.36
N LEU A 32 -4.62 2.54 12.98
CA LEU A 32 -4.42 3.41 11.82
C LEU A 32 -4.31 2.56 10.57
N VAL A 33 -5.03 2.95 9.53
CA VAL A 33 -4.90 2.32 8.22
C VAL A 33 -3.81 3.03 7.42
N ILE A 34 -2.92 2.26 6.79
CA ILE A 34 -1.92 2.75 5.85
C ILE A 34 -2.28 2.26 4.44
N CYS A 35 -2.60 3.19 3.57
CA CYS A 35 -2.84 2.97 2.16
C CYS A 35 -1.51 2.98 1.41
N MET A 36 -1.19 1.90 0.65
CA MET A 36 0.12 1.75 0.01
C MET A 36 0.17 2.23 -1.44
N SER A 37 -0.97 2.28 -2.12
CA SER A 37 -1.07 2.61 -3.54
C SER A 37 -2.12 3.68 -3.78
N LEU A 38 -2.02 4.40 -4.90
CA LEU A 38 -3.05 5.34 -5.32
C LEU A 38 -4.30 4.59 -5.76
N GLU A 39 -4.12 3.44 -6.38
CA GLU A 39 -5.18 2.57 -6.87
C GLU A 39 -6.07 2.06 -5.74
N SER A 40 -5.53 1.80 -4.55
CA SER A 40 -6.30 1.30 -3.41
C SER A 40 -7.07 2.37 -2.63
N VAL A 41 -6.88 3.66 -2.92
CA VAL A 41 -7.51 4.77 -2.16
C VAL A 41 -9.02 4.65 -2.10
N ILE A 42 -9.68 4.30 -3.21
CA ILE A 42 -11.14 4.16 -3.27
C ILE A 42 -11.61 3.11 -2.26
N MET A 43 -11.00 1.92 -2.30
CA MET A 43 -11.32 0.81 -1.40
C MET A 43 -11.01 1.15 0.06
N VAL A 44 -9.85 1.73 0.33
CA VAL A 44 -9.40 2.08 1.68
C VAL A 44 -10.29 3.14 2.30
N ASP A 45 -10.64 4.19 1.55
CA ASP A 45 -11.51 5.26 2.03
C ASP A 45 -12.91 4.74 2.40
N GLU A 46 -13.47 3.85 1.56
CA GLU A 46 -14.76 3.22 1.82
C GLU A 46 -14.73 2.36 3.11
N ILE A 47 -13.73 1.50 3.25
CA ILE A 47 -13.54 0.69 4.46
C ILE A 47 -13.36 1.58 5.69
N CYS A 48 -12.54 2.62 5.60
CA CYS A 48 -12.28 3.54 6.71
C CYS A 48 -13.51 4.34 7.13
N LYS A 49 -14.33 4.78 6.19
CA LYS A 49 -15.61 5.44 6.46
C LYS A 49 -16.56 4.51 7.22
N ASN A 50 -16.67 3.26 6.79
CA ASN A 50 -17.54 2.26 7.40
C ASN A 50 -17.09 1.84 8.80
N LEU A 51 -15.77 1.74 9.04
CA LEU A 51 -15.20 1.41 10.36
C LEU A 51 -15.07 2.60 11.30
N GLY A 52 -15.13 3.81 10.80
CA GLY A 52 -14.81 5.02 11.57
C GLY A 52 -13.32 5.17 11.89
N LEU A 53 -12.44 4.47 11.15
CA LEU A 53 -10.99 4.55 11.29
C LEU A 53 -10.40 5.65 10.41
N ASN A 54 -9.27 6.18 10.84
CA ASN A 54 -8.51 7.12 10.02
C ASN A 54 -7.44 6.39 9.22
N TYR A 55 -7.02 7.01 8.11
CA TYR A 55 -5.94 6.49 7.29
C TYR A 55 -4.95 7.57 6.87
N GLU A 56 -3.76 7.12 6.53
CA GLU A 56 -2.70 7.89 5.86
C GLU A 56 -2.18 7.09 4.67
N MET A 57 -1.54 7.77 3.72
CA MET A 57 -0.82 7.10 2.63
C MET A 57 0.66 6.98 2.99
N LEU A 58 1.28 5.86 2.62
CA LEU A 58 2.73 5.68 2.63
C LEU A 58 3.19 5.50 1.18
N PHE A 59 3.94 6.48 0.67
CA PHE A 59 4.38 6.48 -0.71
C PHE A 59 5.62 5.62 -0.90
N SER A 60 5.59 4.84 -1.97
CA SER A 60 6.73 4.04 -2.42
C SER A 60 6.77 3.99 -3.94
N GLU A 61 7.94 3.67 -4.51
CA GLU A 61 8.14 3.55 -5.95
C GLU A 61 8.92 2.28 -6.29
N CYS A 62 8.45 1.60 -7.33
CA CYS A 62 9.11 0.43 -7.87
C CYS A 62 10.32 0.82 -8.72
N ILE A 63 11.39 0.05 -8.60
CA ILE A 63 12.60 0.13 -9.42
C ILE A 63 12.60 -1.08 -10.34
N SER A 64 12.50 -0.84 -11.64
CA SER A 64 12.46 -1.88 -12.65
C SER A 64 13.84 -2.24 -13.17
N ALA A 65 13.99 -3.44 -13.70
CA ALA A 65 15.20 -3.85 -14.40
C ALA A 65 15.45 -2.97 -15.64
N PRO A 66 16.72 -2.62 -15.98
CA PRO A 66 17.04 -1.65 -17.04
C PRO A 66 16.42 -1.96 -18.40
N ASN A 67 16.31 -3.25 -18.73
CA ASN A 67 15.81 -3.71 -20.03
C ASN A 67 14.43 -4.39 -19.94
N ASN A 68 13.79 -4.35 -18.77
CA ASN A 68 12.46 -4.93 -18.55
C ASN A 68 11.67 -4.10 -17.54
N PRO A 69 10.86 -3.12 -18.02
CA PRO A 69 10.11 -2.22 -17.14
C PRO A 69 9.05 -2.92 -16.28
N GLU A 70 8.59 -4.11 -16.67
CA GLU A 70 7.61 -4.89 -15.91
C GLU A 70 8.25 -5.71 -14.78
N CYS A 71 9.59 -5.88 -14.81
CA CYS A 71 10.31 -6.64 -13.80
C CYS A 71 10.77 -5.74 -12.67
N THR A 72 10.04 -5.71 -11.57
CA THR A 72 10.43 -4.97 -10.35
C THR A 72 11.57 -5.70 -9.63
N ILE A 73 12.71 -5.03 -9.49
CA ILE A 73 13.92 -5.54 -8.80
C ILE A 73 14.13 -4.95 -7.42
N ALA A 74 13.49 -3.81 -7.12
CA ALA A 74 13.52 -3.18 -5.81
C ALA A 74 12.33 -2.25 -5.64
N VAL A 75 12.08 -1.84 -4.39
CA VAL A 75 11.09 -0.80 -4.05
C VAL A 75 11.73 0.14 -3.03
N VAL A 76 11.53 1.45 -3.20
CA VAL A 76 11.96 2.49 -2.26
C VAL A 76 10.73 3.16 -1.65
N SER A 77 10.76 3.45 -0.35
CA SER A 77 9.71 4.20 0.38
C SER A 77 10.05 5.68 0.53
N GLU A 78 9.09 6.45 1.00
CA GLU A 78 9.25 7.88 1.31
C GLU A 78 10.22 8.19 2.47
N THR A 79 10.61 7.18 3.24
CA THR A 79 11.67 7.29 4.27
C THR A 79 13.02 6.75 3.77
N GLU A 80 13.15 6.57 2.45
CA GLU A 80 14.33 6.01 1.78
C GLU A 80 14.69 4.58 2.23
N GLU A 81 13.75 3.86 2.87
CA GLU A 81 13.91 2.41 3.04
C GLU A 81 13.82 1.72 1.68
N ILE A 82 14.73 0.78 1.45
CA ILE A 82 14.80 0.03 0.19
C ILE A 82 14.67 -1.46 0.48
N VAL A 83 13.82 -2.13 -0.32
CA VAL A 83 13.74 -3.59 -0.38
C VAL A 83 14.22 -4.05 -1.73
N LEU A 84 15.16 -4.98 -1.73
CA LEU A 84 15.80 -5.54 -2.91
C LEU A 84 15.28 -6.95 -3.21
N ASN A 85 15.06 -7.25 -4.48
CA ASN A 85 14.97 -8.62 -4.96
C ASN A 85 16.36 -9.10 -5.40
N ASP A 86 17.17 -9.53 -4.44
CA ASP A 86 18.56 -9.94 -4.68
C ASP A 86 18.66 -11.07 -5.71
N ALA A 87 17.67 -11.95 -5.80
CA ALA A 87 17.67 -13.06 -6.75
C ALA A 87 17.60 -12.52 -8.19
N LEU A 88 16.71 -11.57 -8.46
CA LEU A 88 16.58 -10.96 -9.79
C LEU A 88 17.79 -10.05 -10.12
N ILE A 89 18.25 -9.25 -9.14
CA ILE A 89 19.42 -8.38 -9.32
C ILE A 89 20.64 -9.20 -9.75
N ARG A 90 20.90 -10.33 -9.08
CA ARG A 90 22.01 -11.24 -9.44
C ARG A 90 21.78 -11.96 -10.76
N ALA A 91 20.56 -12.45 -11.01
CA ALA A 91 20.22 -13.18 -12.22
C ALA A 91 20.36 -12.32 -13.48
N PHE A 92 20.08 -11.02 -13.39
CA PHE A 92 20.23 -10.06 -14.49
C PHE A 92 21.57 -9.30 -14.47
N GLU A 93 22.49 -9.67 -13.59
CA GLU A 93 23.81 -9.02 -13.45
C GLU A 93 23.72 -7.49 -13.28
N ILE A 94 22.68 -7.02 -12.57
CA ILE A 94 22.45 -5.60 -12.32
C ILE A 94 23.34 -5.15 -11.17
N SER A 95 24.04 -4.01 -11.34
CA SER A 95 24.84 -3.44 -10.26
C SER A 95 23.98 -2.83 -9.16
N TYR A 96 24.39 -2.96 -7.90
CA TYR A 96 23.72 -2.30 -6.79
C TYR A 96 23.78 -0.77 -6.88
N ASP A 97 24.86 -0.22 -7.46
CA ASP A 97 24.98 1.23 -7.71
C ASP A 97 23.87 1.74 -8.62
N PHE A 98 23.48 0.97 -9.64
CA PHE A 98 22.33 1.28 -10.48
C PHE A 98 21.04 1.31 -9.63
N VAL A 99 20.80 0.28 -8.80
CA VAL A 99 19.59 0.17 -7.99
C VAL A 99 19.46 1.33 -7.01
N TYR A 100 20.56 1.67 -6.30
CA TYR A 100 20.54 2.80 -5.37
C TYR A 100 20.43 4.16 -6.07
N GLY A 101 21.06 4.32 -7.23
CA GLY A 101 20.91 5.52 -8.06
C GLY A 101 19.45 5.72 -8.53
N GLU A 102 18.81 4.65 -9.01
CA GLU A 102 17.39 4.69 -9.39
C GLU A 102 16.46 4.92 -8.19
N ALA A 103 16.76 4.35 -7.02
CA ALA A 103 16.01 4.60 -5.80
C ALA A 103 16.00 6.08 -5.43
N HIS A 104 17.17 6.72 -5.44
CA HIS A 104 17.30 8.14 -5.17
C HIS A 104 16.57 8.99 -6.21
N ARG A 105 16.72 8.67 -7.51
CA ARG A 105 16.00 9.35 -8.59
C ARG A 105 14.48 9.24 -8.45
N LYS A 106 13.97 8.02 -8.14
CA LYS A 106 12.54 7.79 -7.92
C LYS A 106 12.01 8.55 -6.70
N TYR A 107 12.79 8.61 -5.63
CA TYR A 107 12.47 9.40 -4.46
C TYR A 107 12.28 10.88 -4.82
N GLU A 108 13.26 11.49 -5.48
CA GLU A 108 13.20 12.92 -5.85
C GLU A 108 12.12 13.24 -6.87
N GLU A 109 12.00 12.43 -7.95
CA GLU A 109 11.13 12.74 -9.08
C GLU A 109 9.67 12.31 -8.87
N LYS A 110 9.42 11.27 -8.05
CA LYS A 110 8.09 10.67 -7.91
C LYS A 110 7.55 10.78 -6.48
N ILE A 111 8.28 10.27 -5.50
CA ILE A 111 7.79 10.22 -4.12
C ILE A 111 7.58 11.62 -3.57
N LEU A 112 8.55 12.54 -3.71
CA LEU A 112 8.39 13.93 -3.26
C LEU A 112 7.21 14.62 -3.96
N LYS A 113 7.02 14.37 -5.26
CA LYS A 113 5.88 14.91 -6.00
C LYS A 113 4.55 14.41 -5.41
N ASN A 114 4.45 13.12 -5.09
CA ASN A 114 3.25 12.54 -4.48
C ASN A 114 3.00 13.09 -3.07
N ILE A 115 4.05 13.27 -2.26
CA ILE A 115 3.95 13.91 -0.94
C ILE A 115 3.39 15.33 -1.07
N TYR A 116 3.90 16.13 -2.02
CA TYR A 116 3.36 17.47 -2.26
C TYR A 116 1.92 17.43 -2.75
N LYS A 117 1.61 16.57 -3.71
CA LYS A 117 0.29 16.50 -4.34
C LYS A 117 -0.78 16.04 -3.35
N PHE A 118 -0.56 14.94 -2.64
CA PHE A 118 -1.59 14.27 -1.85
C PHE A 118 -1.54 14.59 -0.35
N ARG A 119 -0.40 15.09 0.17
CA ARG A 119 -0.23 15.50 1.58
C ARG A 119 0.21 16.95 1.77
N LYS A 120 0.20 17.77 0.69
CA LYS A 120 0.60 19.19 0.72
C LYS A 120 1.99 19.41 1.35
N GLY A 121 2.92 18.48 1.11
CA GLY A 121 4.30 18.52 1.62
C GLY A 121 4.48 18.01 3.06
N ASN A 122 3.42 17.58 3.75
CA ASN A 122 3.55 17.01 5.09
C ASN A 122 4.17 15.60 5.03
N LEU A 123 5.08 15.32 5.95
CA LEU A 123 5.58 13.97 6.17
C LEU A 123 4.49 13.09 6.80
N ILE A 124 4.70 11.76 6.76
CA ILE A 124 3.83 10.82 7.47
C ILE A 124 3.77 11.18 8.97
N GLY A 125 2.61 11.02 9.60
CA GLY A 125 2.42 11.37 11.01
C GLY A 125 3.23 10.50 11.97
N ASP A 126 3.21 10.82 13.28
CA ASP A 126 3.87 9.99 14.30
C ASP A 126 3.16 8.63 14.43
N LEU A 127 3.88 7.58 14.12
CA LEU A 127 3.39 6.20 14.10
C LEU A 127 3.81 5.40 15.35
N ARG A 128 4.65 5.94 16.23
CA ARG A 128 5.19 5.23 17.38
C ARG A 128 4.09 4.69 18.29
N ASN A 129 4.25 3.42 18.68
CA ASN A 129 3.32 2.68 19.53
C ASN A 129 1.88 2.56 18.98
N ARG A 130 1.63 2.82 17.70
CA ARG A 130 0.32 2.64 17.06
C ARG A 130 0.15 1.20 16.57
N ASN A 131 -1.07 0.69 16.64
CA ASN A 131 -1.45 -0.49 15.87
C ASN A 131 -1.77 -0.02 14.45
N VAL A 132 -1.21 -0.70 13.47
CA VAL A 132 -1.33 -0.32 12.05
C VAL A 132 -1.85 -1.49 11.24
N ILE A 133 -2.69 -1.21 10.26
CA ILE A 133 -3.07 -2.15 9.21
C ILE A 133 -2.75 -1.55 7.85
N ILE A 134 -1.88 -2.21 7.11
CA ILE A 134 -1.57 -1.86 5.72
C ILE A 134 -2.69 -2.39 4.84
N MET A 135 -3.16 -1.60 3.87
CA MET A 135 -4.17 -2.04 2.90
C MET A 135 -3.75 -1.74 1.47
N ASP A 136 -4.09 -2.68 0.58
CA ASP A 136 -3.77 -2.64 -0.85
C ASP A 136 -4.84 -3.37 -1.66
N GLU A 137 -4.91 -3.13 -2.97
CA GLU A 137 -5.88 -3.75 -3.90
C GLU A 137 -5.52 -5.18 -4.32
N GLY A 138 -4.26 -5.58 -4.12
CA GLY A 138 -3.75 -6.92 -4.43
C GLY A 138 -2.26 -7.04 -4.21
N CYS A 139 -1.77 -8.26 -4.02
CA CYS A 139 -0.38 -8.50 -3.69
C CYS A 139 0.22 -9.63 -4.53
N GLU A 140 1.00 -9.24 -5.54
CA GLU A 140 1.70 -10.17 -6.44
C GLU A 140 3.07 -10.57 -5.89
N SER A 141 3.99 -9.62 -5.76
CA SER A 141 5.39 -9.88 -5.35
C SER A 141 5.67 -9.64 -3.87
N GLY A 142 4.82 -8.88 -3.21
CA GLY A 142 4.98 -8.48 -1.80
C GLY A 142 6.09 -7.47 -1.53
N LEU A 143 6.83 -6.99 -2.54
CA LEU A 143 7.93 -6.04 -2.32
C LEU A 143 7.46 -4.71 -1.74
N THR A 144 6.32 -4.19 -2.24
CA THR A 144 5.70 -2.97 -1.72
C THR A 144 5.22 -3.15 -0.28
N ALA A 145 4.55 -4.26 0.02
CA ALA A 145 4.12 -4.58 1.38
C ALA A 145 5.32 -4.73 2.33
N LEU A 146 6.42 -5.31 1.86
CA LEU A 146 7.62 -5.49 2.65
C LEU A 146 8.36 -4.18 2.93
N VAL A 147 8.47 -3.26 1.95
CA VAL A 147 9.09 -1.95 2.17
C VAL A 147 8.24 -1.10 3.11
N CYS A 148 6.90 -1.15 2.99
CA CYS A 148 6.00 -0.50 3.93
C CYS A 148 6.16 -1.07 5.35
N ALA A 149 6.16 -2.39 5.50
CA ALA A 149 6.36 -3.03 6.81
C ALA A 149 7.70 -2.64 7.45
N LYS A 150 8.80 -2.64 6.68
CA LYS A 150 10.12 -2.19 7.17
C LYS A 150 10.11 -0.74 7.60
N THR A 151 9.50 0.14 6.80
CA THR A 151 9.31 1.56 7.17
C THR A 151 8.57 1.68 8.50
N LEU A 152 7.43 0.99 8.65
CA LEU A 152 6.62 1.02 9.87
C LEU A 152 7.36 0.48 11.10
N ILE A 153 8.14 -0.60 10.94
CA ILE A 153 8.99 -1.14 12.02
C ILE A 153 10.01 -0.09 12.47
N LYS A 154 10.65 0.60 11.53
CA LYS A 154 11.64 1.66 11.82
C LYS A 154 10.99 2.86 12.53
N GLU A 155 9.75 3.19 12.16
CA GLU A 155 8.95 4.22 12.82
C GLU A 155 8.42 3.78 14.21
N GLY A 156 8.67 2.56 14.64
CA GLY A 156 8.38 2.06 15.98
C GLY A 156 6.89 1.78 16.23
N VAL A 157 6.17 1.30 15.24
CA VAL A 157 4.77 0.86 15.41
C VAL A 157 4.69 -0.31 16.38
N LYS A 158 3.54 -0.47 17.02
CA LYS A 158 3.30 -1.53 18.02
C LYS A 158 2.98 -2.87 17.38
N SER A 159 2.22 -2.86 16.29
CA SER A 159 1.82 -4.07 15.55
C SER A 159 1.49 -3.71 14.11
N ILE A 160 1.72 -4.66 13.20
CA ILE A 160 1.44 -4.51 11.78
C ILE A 160 0.53 -5.64 11.34
N ALA A 161 -0.66 -5.30 10.85
CA ALA A 161 -1.50 -6.21 10.06
C ALA A 161 -1.43 -5.80 8.59
N TYR A 162 -1.78 -6.73 7.71
CA TYR A 162 -1.92 -6.47 6.28
C TYR A 162 -3.26 -6.98 5.79
N ALA A 163 -3.96 -6.21 4.99
CA ALA A 163 -5.24 -6.57 4.41
C ALA A 163 -5.26 -6.29 2.91
N THR A 164 -5.58 -7.30 2.11
CA THR A 164 -5.65 -7.20 0.66
C THR A 164 -6.71 -8.17 0.12
N PRO A 165 -7.45 -7.82 -0.95
CA PRO A 165 -8.44 -8.72 -1.54
C PRO A 165 -7.82 -10.03 -2.04
N VAL A 166 -6.70 -9.95 -2.76
CA VAL A 166 -5.99 -11.13 -3.29
C VAL A 166 -4.49 -11.06 -3.00
N ILE A 167 -3.89 -12.22 -2.76
CA ILE A 167 -2.45 -12.35 -2.54
C ILE A 167 -1.93 -13.67 -3.10
N ALA A 168 -0.73 -13.66 -3.68
CA ALA A 168 -0.04 -14.88 -4.05
C ALA A 168 0.28 -15.71 -2.80
N SER A 169 0.04 -17.03 -2.87
CA SER A 169 0.12 -17.91 -1.70
C SER A 169 1.52 -17.98 -1.07
N ASP A 170 2.56 -18.00 -1.89
CA ASP A 170 3.96 -17.98 -1.49
C ASP A 170 4.38 -16.62 -0.90
N VAL A 171 3.84 -15.53 -1.43
CA VAL A 171 4.04 -14.18 -0.91
C VAL A 171 3.40 -14.02 0.46
N ALA A 172 2.17 -14.53 0.65
CA ALA A 172 1.51 -14.52 1.96
C ALA A 172 2.35 -15.24 3.03
N LEU A 173 2.95 -16.38 2.66
CA LEU A 173 3.84 -17.12 3.55
C LEU A 173 5.11 -16.33 3.89
N SER A 174 5.72 -15.70 2.90
CA SER A 174 6.94 -14.89 3.07
C SER A 174 6.68 -13.67 3.97
N LEU A 175 5.59 -12.93 3.74
CA LEU A 175 5.21 -11.75 4.51
C LEU A 175 4.87 -12.08 5.97
N SER A 176 4.38 -13.29 6.27
CA SER A 176 4.07 -13.73 7.64
C SER A 176 5.29 -13.78 8.58
N SER A 177 6.51 -13.68 8.04
CA SER A 177 7.74 -13.55 8.82
C SER A 177 7.99 -12.13 9.37
N VAL A 178 7.31 -11.12 8.82
CA VAL A 178 7.52 -9.70 9.13
C VAL A 178 6.23 -9.02 9.59
N ILE A 179 5.08 -9.52 9.16
CA ILE A 179 3.74 -8.99 9.42
C ILE A 179 3.02 -9.91 10.40
N ASP A 180 2.46 -9.34 11.47
CA ASP A 180 1.82 -10.11 12.55
C ASP A 180 0.58 -10.89 12.09
N THR A 181 -0.22 -10.30 11.19
CA THR A 181 -1.47 -10.90 10.70
C THR A 181 -1.79 -10.46 9.28
N ILE A 182 -2.21 -11.40 8.44
CA ILE A 182 -2.64 -11.13 7.06
C ILE A 182 -4.11 -11.49 6.92
N TYR A 183 -4.93 -10.52 6.47
CA TYR A 183 -6.33 -10.69 6.11
C TYR A 183 -6.45 -10.64 4.60
N THR A 184 -7.01 -11.66 3.99
CA THR A 184 -7.21 -11.70 2.53
C THR A 184 -8.48 -12.48 2.19
N VAL A 185 -9.19 -12.05 1.16
CA VAL A 185 -10.37 -12.75 0.67
C VAL A 185 -9.93 -14.05 -0.01
N ASP A 186 -8.87 -13.99 -0.83
CA ASP A 186 -8.37 -15.18 -1.51
C ASP A 186 -6.84 -15.23 -1.57
N LYS A 187 -6.30 -16.46 -1.46
CA LYS A 187 -4.88 -16.79 -1.63
C LYS A 187 -4.70 -17.60 -2.89
N ILE A 188 -4.02 -17.03 -3.87
CA ILE A 188 -3.91 -17.58 -5.21
C ILE A 188 -2.60 -18.36 -5.37
N LEU A 189 -2.68 -19.64 -5.72
CA LEU A 189 -1.50 -20.49 -5.90
C LEU A 189 -0.71 -20.13 -7.18
N HIS A 190 -1.44 -19.85 -8.27
CA HIS A 190 -0.86 -19.45 -9.55
C HIS A 190 -1.32 -18.02 -9.87
N PHE A 191 -0.69 -17.07 -9.19
CA PHE A 191 -1.01 -15.65 -9.34
C PHE A 191 -0.58 -15.17 -10.74
N ILE A 192 -1.43 -14.40 -11.41
CA ILE A 192 -1.16 -13.83 -12.75
C ILE A 192 -0.68 -12.40 -12.55
N ASP A 193 -1.61 -11.48 -12.37
CA ASP A 193 -1.43 -10.08 -12.02
C ASP A 193 -2.70 -9.60 -11.28
N VAL A 194 -2.64 -8.45 -10.64
CA VAL A 194 -3.76 -7.95 -9.81
C VAL A 194 -5.00 -7.68 -10.67
N ASP A 195 -4.84 -7.06 -11.83
CA ASP A 195 -5.95 -6.67 -12.73
C ASP A 195 -6.75 -7.89 -13.21
N SER A 196 -6.10 -9.04 -13.37
CA SER A 196 -6.75 -10.28 -13.81
C SER A 196 -7.86 -10.79 -12.88
N TYR A 197 -7.91 -10.29 -11.64
CA TYR A 197 -8.92 -10.67 -10.65
C TYR A 197 -10.08 -9.69 -10.57
N TYR A 198 -10.02 -8.58 -11.31
CA TYR A 198 -11.05 -7.54 -11.36
C TYR A 198 -11.70 -7.51 -12.74
N GLU A 199 -13.04 -7.39 -12.78
CA GLU A 199 -13.78 -7.22 -14.04
C GLU A 199 -13.56 -5.81 -14.61
N SER A 200 -13.55 -4.80 -13.74
CA SER A 200 -13.23 -3.42 -14.08
C SER A 200 -11.80 -3.09 -13.72
N LYS A 201 -11.07 -2.40 -14.61
CA LYS A 201 -9.71 -1.94 -14.34
C LYS A 201 -9.64 -1.06 -13.10
N LEU A 202 -8.49 -1.13 -12.42
CA LEU A 202 -8.20 -0.36 -11.21
C LEU A 202 -7.76 1.10 -11.49
N ASP A 203 -8.04 1.62 -12.68
CA ASP A 203 -7.62 2.94 -13.12
C ASP A 203 -8.42 4.04 -12.40
N ALA A 204 -7.75 4.81 -11.56
CA ALA A 204 -8.26 6.07 -11.05
C ALA A 204 -7.30 7.21 -11.44
N THR A 205 -7.85 8.32 -11.95
CA THR A 205 -6.99 9.48 -12.25
C THR A 205 -6.54 10.15 -10.97
N ASP A 206 -5.36 10.78 -11.04
CA ASP A 206 -4.81 11.55 -9.91
C ASP A 206 -5.80 12.61 -9.38
N GLU A 207 -6.60 13.22 -10.28
CA GLU A 207 -7.62 14.21 -9.91
C GLU A 207 -8.76 13.57 -9.12
N CYS A 208 -9.21 12.38 -9.53
CA CYS A 208 -10.24 11.63 -8.82
C CYS A 208 -9.76 11.23 -7.42
N ILE A 209 -8.52 10.72 -7.32
CA ILE A 209 -7.90 10.35 -6.04
C ILE A 209 -7.79 11.58 -5.14
N LEU A 210 -7.28 12.70 -5.64
CA LEU A 210 -7.14 13.94 -4.88
C LEU A 210 -8.50 14.40 -4.33
N GLN A 211 -9.54 14.36 -5.16
CA GLN A 211 -10.90 14.73 -4.73
C GLN A 211 -11.40 13.81 -3.60
N ILE A 212 -11.17 12.48 -3.71
CA ILE A 212 -11.55 11.54 -2.65
C ILE A 212 -10.83 11.87 -1.34
N LEU A 213 -9.53 12.15 -1.40
CA LEU A 213 -8.72 12.46 -0.22
C LEU A 213 -9.14 13.81 0.42
N GLU A 214 -9.48 14.81 -0.38
CA GLU A 214 -9.94 16.12 0.10
C GLU A 214 -11.33 16.04 0.73
N ASP A 215 -12.23 15.24 0.17
CA ASP A 215 -13.60 15.05 0.67
C ASP A 215 -13.68 14.05 1.84
N SER A 216 -12.61 13.27 2.08
CA SER A 216 -12.62 12.22 3.09
C SER A 216 -12.54 12.78 4.52
N PRO A 217 -13.51 12.47 5.39
CA PRO A 217 -13.40 12.79 6.80
C PRO A 217 -12.40 11.88 7.54
N ARG A 218 -11.75 10.94 6.85
CA ARG A 218 -10.88 9.93 7.44
C ARG A 218 -9.42 10.04 7.03
N TYR A 219 -9.10 10.80 5.98
CA TYR A 219 -7.74 11.04 5.54
C TYR A 219 -7.05 12.09 6.44
N LEU A 220 -6.18 11.63 7.35
CA LEU A 220 -5.61 12.47 8.41
C LEU A 220 -4.80 13.67 7.92
N PRO A 221 -3.96 13.58 6.87
CA PRO A 221 -3.12 14.69 6.47
C PRO A 221 -3.87 15.97 6.12
N LEU A 222 -5.08 15.85 5.55
CA LEU A 222 -5.87 17.00 5.15
C LEU A 222 -6.81 17.52 6.27
N GLN A 223 -7.17 16.68 7.24
CA GLN A 223 -7.98 17.10 8.40
C GLN A 223 -7.23 18.03 9.36
N LYS A 224 -5.92 17.86 9.50
CA LYS A 224 -5.09 18.70 10.39
C LYS A 224 -5.00 20.15 9.89
N GLN A 225 -5.18 20.39 8.59
CA GLN A 225 -5.11 21.72 8.00
C GLN A 225 -6.40 22.50 8.20
N GLN A 226 -7.56 21.86 8.17
CA GLN A 226 -8.86 22.52 8.42
C GLN A 226 -9.01 23.07 9.84
N LYS A 227 -8.26 22.52 10.82
CA LYS A 227 -8.25 22.99 12.22
C LYS A 227 -7.23 24.11 12.50
N GLY A 228 -6.26 24.30 11.61
CA GLY A 228 -5.23 25.34 11.73
C GLY A 228 -5.61 26.67 11.08
N ASP A 229 -6.63 26.68 10.22
CA ASP A 229 -7.11 27.88 9.54
C ASP A 229 -8.28 28.56 10.30
N GLU A 230 -8.71 28.00 11.45
CA GLU A 230 -9.75 28.54 12.34
C GLU A 230 -9.21 29.15 13.65
N GLU A 231 -7.89 29.23 13.86
CA GLU A 231 -7.23 29.94 14.96
C GLU A 231 -6.49 31.20 14.43
#